data_3327deb153bfc110648c4fb57ee995ce
#
_entry.id   3327deb153bfc110648c4fb57ee995ce
#
_cell.length_a   1.000
_cell.length_b   1.000
_cell.length_c   1.000
_cell.angle_alpha   90.00
_cell.angle_beta   90.00
_cell.angle_gamma   90.00
#
_symmetry.space_group_name_H-M   'P 1'
#
loop_
_entity.id
_entity.type
_entity.pdbx_description
1 polymer ?
#
loop_
_entity_poly.entity_id
_entity_poly.type
_entity_poly.pdbx_seq_one_letter_code
_entity_poly.pdbx_strand_id
1 'polypeptide(L)'
;MMQVRRVIKKMVRGLWLALMVLSLTLTVQWHESAVAAQAKPYNELTFPPLPEVTIPEYTQFTMDNGIQVFLMADRDLPLVTGRAMFNTGDRLEPKEKVGLAGLVGVVMRSGGTQTYTPDELNRSLEDRAASIETSIGTSAATAQFSALTPDTDEVLRLFAQVLRQPAFNEQQLQLAKTQLEGSIARRNDSPDDIASREFQKLIYGAESPYARTVEYETLEAIDRQDLIDFYQQYFVPNNMMLGLVGDFDPAQMRQKLEATFRDWQPNPNFKHPPLPQVSQSQAGEIFLVNQPQLTQSNVLMGHLGGQLDSPDFFALSVMNEVLNGLGGRLFNEVRSRQGLAYSVYGVWSARYDYPGIFIAGGSTRSEATVPLIQALRQEFDGIIQKPITAQELAAAKDGVLNSFVFNFQQPSQTLSRLMRYTYYGYPEDFIFQYQRGVEATTIEDVQRVAQEYLQPEEMVTLVVGNQDQIDPPLSALSEDGGVTAIDVTIPEQS
;
A
#
# COMPACT_ATOMS: atom_id res chain seq x y z
N MET A 1 23.76 -57.07 64.68
CA MET A 1 23.31 -55.79 64.06
C MET A 1 23.87 -55.51 62.65
N MET A 2 25.06 -55.94 62.29
CA MET A 2 25.69 -55.65 60.98
C MET A 2 25.09 -56.42 59.78
N GLN A 3 24.62 -57.65 60.00
CA GLN A 3 24.01 -58.44 58.88
C GLN A 3 22.66 -57.93 58.46
N VAL A 4 21.78 -57.42 59.28
CA VAL A 4 20.45 -56.90 58.98
C VAL A 4 20.57 -55.63 58.18
N ARG A 5 21.54 -54.74 58.41
CA ARG A 5 21.80 -53.54 57.65
C ARG A 5 22.22 -53.82 56.17
N ARG A 6 22.95 -54.91 55.96
CA ARG A 6 23.37 -55.32 54.61
C ARG A 6 22.17 -55.86 53.74
N VAL A 7 21.25 -56.58 54.38
CA VAL A 7 20.05 -57.10 53.71
C VAL A 7 19.10 -55.96 53.31
N ILE A 8 18.87 -55.01 54.23
CA ILE A 8 18.02 -53.84 53.97
C ILE A 8 18.61 -52.96 52.85
N LYS A 9 19.95 -52.76 52.85
CA LYS A 9 20.59 -51.98 51.73
C LYS A 9 20.48 -52.70 50.39
N LYS A 10 20.51 -54.01 50.32
CA LYS A 10 20.30 -54.78 49.08
C LYS A 10 18.85 -54.73 48.62
N MET A 11 17.88 -54.82 49.54
CA MET A 11 16.46 -54.71 49.18
C MET A 11 16.11 -53.31 48.71
N VAL A 12 16.58 -52.26 49.35
CA VAL A 12 16.37 -50.87 48.94
C VAL A 12 17.01 -50.58 47.57
N ARG A 13 18.22 -51.07 47.28
CA ARG A 13 18.85 -50.98 45.98
C ARG A 13 18.09 -51.75 44.89
N GLY A 14 17.54 -52.93 45.20
CA GLY A 14 16.71 -53.70 44.27
C GLY A 14 15.40 -52.96 43.95
N LEU A 15 14.78 -52.33 44.95
CA LEU A 15 13.56 -51.54 44.77
C LEU A 15 13.78 -50.30 43.92
N TRP A 16 14.91 -49.61 44.11
CA TRP A 16 15.29 -48.46 43.29
C TRP A 16 15.60 -48.82 41.84
N LEU A 17 16.25 -49.94 41.57
CA LEU A 17 16.51 -50.45 40.24
C LEU A 17 15.21 -50.87 39.57
N ALA A 18 14.27 -51.51 40.26
CA ALA A 18 12.97 -51.88 39.74
C ALA A 18 12.09 -50.67 39.38
N LEU A 19 12.13 -49.60 40.22
CA LEU A 19 11.47 -48.32 39.97
C LEU A 19 12.08 -47.58 38.78
N MET A 20 13.42 -47.61 38.64
CA MET A 20 14.10 -47.02 37.48
C MET A 20 13.76 -47.72 36.17
N VAL A 21 13.72 -49.07 36.18
CA VAL A 21 13.34 -49.84 35.01
C VAL A 21 11.85 -49.61 34.66
N LEU A 22 10.96 -49.55 35.67
CA LEU A 22 9.54 -49.25 35.47
C LEU A 22 9.32 -47.81 34.93
N SER A 23 10.09 -46.83 35.37
CA SER A 23 10.02 -45.47 34.83
C SER A 23 10.58 -45.36 33.42
N LEU A 24 11.63 -46.15 33.05
CA LEU A 24 12.14 -46.21 31.69
C LEU A 24 11.15 -46.90 30.75
N THR A 25 10.47 -47.96 31.16
CA THR A 25 9.47 -48.62 30.33
C THR A 25 8.23 -47.76 30.14
N LEU A 26 7.78 -47.03 31.13
CA LEU A 26 6.68 -46.07 31.00
C LEU A 26 7.03 -44.89 30.07
N THR A 27 8.28 -44.37 30.11
CA THR A 27 8.69 -43.31 29.18
C THR A 27 8.85 -43.80 27.76
N VAL A 28 9.25 -45.05 27.51
CA VAL A 28 9.33 -45.63 26.18
C VAL A 28 7.92 -45.87 25.63
N GLN A 29 6.95 -46.33 26.43
CA GLN A 29 5.56 -46.50 25.99
C GLN A 29 4.85 -45.17 25.68
N TRP A 30 5.25 -44.08 26.33
CA TRP A 30 4.71 -42.74 26.00
C TRP A 30 5.30 -42.17 24.72
N HIS A 31 6.47 -42.64 24.27
CA HIS A 31 7.11 -42.20 23.02
C HIS A 31 6.57 -42.94 21.77
N GLU A 32 5.98 -44.15 21.94
CA GLU A 32 5.42 -44.87 20.81
C GLU A 32 3.98 -44.42 20.44
N SER A 33 3.33 -43.55 21.25
CA SER A 33 1.98 -43.06 20.97
C SER A 33 1.96 -41.70 20.25
N ALA A 34 3.10 -41.08 20.00
CA ALA A 34 3.21 -40.02 19.02
C ALA A 34 3.39 -40.68 17.63
N VAL A 35 2.35 -41.34 17.13
CA VAL A 35 2.20 -41.52 15.68
C VAL A 35 2.25 -40.11 15.11
N ALA A 36 3.38 -39.71 14.58
CA ALA A 36 3.46 -38.53 13.74
C ALA A 36 2.37 -38.72 12.70
N ALA A 37 1.28 -37.98 12.84
CA ALA A 37 0.24 -37.96 11.83
C ALA A 37 1.00 -37.67 10.53
N GLN A 38 1.10 -38.65 9.64
CA GLN A 38 1.76 -38.47 8.35
C GLN A 38 1.10 -37.24 7.75
N ALA A 39 1.86 -36.16 7.62
CA ALA A 39 1.36 -34.94 7.01
C ALA A 39 0.79 -35.32 5.64
N LYS A 40 -0.50 -35.07 5.45
CA LYS A 40 -1.13 -35.31 4.16
C LYS A 40 -0.37 -34.55 3.09
N PRO A 41 -0.11 -35.13 1.93
CA PRO A 41 0.38 -34.35 0.79
C PRO A 41 -0.52 -33.15 0.55
N TYR A 42 0.06 -32.04 0.09
CA TYR A 42 -0.68 -30.78 -0.09
C TYR A 42 -1.93 -30.93 -0.97
N ASN A 43 -1.91 -31.82 -1.95
CA ASN A 43 -3.02 -32.14 -2.84
C ASN A 43 -4.13 -33.00 -2.23
N GLU A 44 -3.94 -33.54 -1.01
CA GLU A 44 -4.92 -34.25 -0.22
C GLU A 44 -5.50 -33.42 0.92
N LEU A 45 -5.03 -32.18 1.06
CA LEU A 45 -5.57 -31.24 2.03
C LEU A 45 -6.95 -30.75 1.55
N THR A 46 -7.93 -30.85 2.41
CA THR A 46 -9.26 -30.27 2.20
C THR A 46 -9.42 -29.12 3.18
N PHE A 47 -9.71 -27.94 2.65
CA PHE A 47 -9.97 -26.76 3.46
C PHE A 47 -11.48 -26.50 3.54
N PRO A 48 -12.00 -25.98 4.66
CA PRO A 48 -13.37 -25.50 4.69
C PRO A 48 -13.54 -24.37 3.65
N PRO A 49 -14.76 -24.15 3.17
CA PRO A 49 -15.03 -23.00 2.33
C PRO A 49 -14.61 -21.71 3.06
N LEU A 50 -14.18 -20.72 2.30
CA LEU A 50 -13.86 -19.40 2.85
C LEU A 50 -15.08 -18.84 3.59
N PRO A 51 -14.88 -18.17 4.75
CA PRO A 51 -15.97 -17.49 5.41
C PRO A 51 -16.54 -16.41 4.49
N GLU A 52 -17.87 -16.26 4.51
CA GLU A 52 -18.50 -15.14 3.81
C GLU A 52 -18.00 -13.81 4.41
N VAL A 53 -17.62 -12.90 3.53
CA VAL A 53 -17.29 -11.53 3.93
C VAL A 53 -18.58 -10.85 4.37
N THR A 54 -18.64 -10.47 5.65
CA THR A 54 -19.74 -9.71 6.21
C THR A 54 -19.26 -8.32 6.58
N ILE A 55 -20.03 -7.30 6.22
CA ILE A 55 -19.76 -5.94 6.70
C ILE A 55 -20.39 -5.81 8.09
N PRO A 56 -19.61 -5.47 9.14
CA PRO A 56 -20.17 -5.20 10.45
C PRO A 56 -21.18 -4.03 10.39
N GLU A 57 -22.14 -4.04 11.32
CA GLU A 57 -23.09 -2.94 11.40
C GLU A 57 -22.38 -1.60 11.63
N TYR A 58 -22.75 -0.59 10.86
CA TYR A 58 -22.26 0.77 11.02
C TYR A 58 -23.38 1.78 10.84
N THR A 59 -23.20 2.95 11.42
CA THR A 59 -24.11 4.08 11.28
C THR A 59 -23.47 5.14 10.39
N GLN A 60 -24.22 5.63 9.40
CA GLN A 60 -23.80 6.73 8.54
C GLN A 60 -24.79 7.89 8.67
N PHE A 61 -24.28 9.12 8.76
CA PHE A 61 -25.07 10.35 8.77
C PHE A 61 -24.25 11.54 8.34
N THR A 62 -24.93 12.62 7.95
CA THR A 62 -24.30 13.91 7.65
C THR A 62 -24.65 14.90 8.75
N MET A 63 -23.65 15.61 9.28
CA MET A 63 -23.83 16.70 10.22
C MET A 63 -24.34 17.97 9.53
N ASP A 64 -24.93 18.90 10.29
CA ASP A 64 -25.47 20.16 9.76
C ASP A 64 -24.42 21.02 9.01
N ASN A 65 -23.14 20.89 9.37
CA ASN A 65 -22.02 21.56 8.72
C ASN A 65 -21.43 20.79 7.52
N GLY A 66 -22.03 19.68 7.13
CA GLY A 66 -21.69 18.91 5.94
C GLY A 66 -20.68 17.78 6.16
N ILE A 67 -20.15 17.55 7.37
CA ILE A 67 -19.28 16.41 7.66
C ILE A 67 -20.08 15.12 7.48
N GLN A 68 -19.56 14.20 6.63
CA GLN A 68 -20.10 12.85 6.51
C GLN A 68 -19.45 11.95 7.55
N VAL A 69 -20.26 11.31 8.39
CA VAL A 69 -19.78 10.51 9.53
C VAL A 69 -20.14 9.04 9.35
N PHE A 70 -19.20 8.18 9.68
CA PHE A 70 -19.34 6.72 9.71
C PHE A 70 -18.93 6.22 11.10
N LEU A 71 -19.80 5.51 11.80
CA LEU A 71 -19.55 4.95 13.12
C LEU A 71 -19.69 3.44 13.10
N MET A 72 -18.67 2.71 13.49
CA MET A 72 -18.66 1.25 13.60
C MET A 72 -18.23 0.88 15.02
N ALA A 73 -19.15 0.40 15.83
CA ALA A 73 -18.84 -0.04 17.19
C ALA A 73 -18.12 -1.40 17.14
N ASP A 74 -17.00 -1.48 17.84
CA ASP A 74 -16.22 -2.69 18.05
C ASP A 74 -15.69 -2.70 19.48
N ARG A 75 -16.10 -3.70 20.26
CA ARG A 75 -15.80 -3.79 21.71
C ARG A 75 -14.77 -4.85 22.04
N ASP A 76 -14.08 -5.40 21.04
CA ASP A 76 -13.08 -6.45 21.25
C ASP A 76 -11.86 -5.93 22.02
N LEU A 77 -11.54 -4.65 21.80
CA LEU A 77 -10.45 -3.95 22.49
C LEU A 77 -10.94 -2.60 23.05
N PRO A 78 -10.39 -2.13 24.20
CA PRO A 78 -10.72 -0.84 24.77
C PRO A 78 -10.03 0.31 24.00
N LEU A 79 -10.23 0.37 22.69
CA LEU A 79 -9.61 1.32 21.76
C LEU A 79 -10.67 2.02 20.93
N VAL A 80 -10.40 3.29 20.61
CA VAL A 80 -11.13 4.04 19.60
C VAL A 80 -10.14 4.62 18.59
N THR A 81 -10.37 4.34 17.33
CA THR A 81 -9.62 4.93 16.22
C THR A 81 -10.54 5.79 15.39
N GLY A 82 -10.04 6.93 14.93
CA GLY A 82 -10.77 7.81 14.03
C GLY A 82 -9.94 8.20 12.83
N ARG A 83 -10.59 8.35 11.68
CA ARG A 83 -9.97 8.77 10.43
C ARG A 83 -10.82 9.84 9.75
N ALA A 84 -10.23 11.01 9.52
CA ALA A 84 -10.78 12.04 8.65
C ALA A 84 -10.12 11.95 7.26
N MET A 85 -10.91 12.18 6.22
CA MET A 85 -10.46 12.29 4.83
C MET A 85 -11.00 13.59 4.23
N PHE A 86 -10.15 14.31 3.49
CA PHE A 86 -10.51 15.53 2.77
C PHE A 86 -10.19 15.35 1.29
N ASN A 87 -11.08 15.80 0.42
CA ASN A 87 -10.86 15.75 -1.02
C ASN A 87 -9.88 16.86 -1.44
N THR A 88 -8.62 16.50 -1.45
CA THR A 88 -7.47 17.29 -1.89
C THR A 88 -6.32 16.33 -2.23
N GLY A 89 -5.11 16.86 -2.49
CA GLY A 89 -3.93 16.04 -2.74
C GLY A 89 -2.80 16.87 -3.32
N ASP A 90 -1.59 16.30 -3.37
CA ASP A 90 -0.41 16.94 -3.96
C ASP A 90 -0.59 17.24 -5.47
N ARG A 91 -1.43 16.48 -6.16
CA ARG A 91 -1.83 16.76 -7.55
C ARG A 91 -2.49 18.14 -7.76
N LEU A 92 -2.93 18.80 -6.69
CA LEU A 92 -3.59 20.10 -6.70
C LEU A 92 -2.68 21.25 -6.28
N GLU A 93 -1.44 20.97 -5.90
CA GLU A 93 -0.48 22.00 -5.58
C GLU A 93 0.05 22.72 -6.84
N PRO A 94 0.44 23.99 -6.76
CA PRO A 94 1.07 24.70 -7.86
C PRO A 94 2.38 24.02 -8.29
N LYS A 95 2.68 24.02 -9.59
CA LYS A 95 3.90 23.40 -10.12
C LYS A 95 5.19 24.03 -9.58
N GLU A 96 5.15 25.30 -9.23
CA GLU A 96 6.27 26.05 -8.67
C GLU A 96 6.49 25.76 -7.16
N LYS A 97 5.53 25.04 -6.53
CA LYS A 97 5.52 24.74 -5.09
C LYS A 97 5.28 23.25 -4.84
N VAL A 98 5.89 22.40 -5.65
CA VAL A 98 5.83 20.95 -5.44
C VAL A 98 6.44 20.61 -4.09
N GLY A 99 5.68 19.86 -3.26
CA GLY A 99 5.99 19.56 -1.87
C GLY A 99 5.13 20.33 -0.85
N LEU A 100 4.37 21.35 -1.31
CA LEU A 100 3.50 22.15 -0.45
C LEU A 100 2.47 21.27 0.29
N ALA A 101 1.76 20.42 -0.41
CA ALA A 101 0.75 19.56 0.19
C ALA A 101 1.37 18.63 1.24
N GLY A 102 2.52 18.02 0.94
CA GLY A 102 3.27 17.21 1.89
C GLY A 102 3.65 17.97 3.16
N LEU A 103 4.18 19.21 3.00
CA LEU A 103 4.51 20.09 4.12
C LEU A 103 3.27 20.47 4.94
N VAL A 104 2.13 20.78 4.30
CA VAL A 104 0.86 21.02 5.01
C VAL A 104 0.49 19.81 5.85
N GLY A 105 0.53 18.60 5.24
CA GLY A 105 0.22 17.35 5.92
C GLY A 105 1.07 17.13 7.18
N VAL A 106 2.38 17.33 7.09
CA VAL A 106 3.31 17.17 8.21
C VAL A 106 3.16 18.26 9.26
N VAL A 107 3.18 19.54 8.84
CA VAL A 107 3.24 20.67 9.77
C VAL A 107 1.91 20.95 10.47
N MET A 108 0.79 20.53 9.88
CA MET A 108 -0.52 20.56 10.55
C MET A 108 -0.48 19.92 11.93
N ARG A 109 0.19 18.77 12.07
CA ARG A 109 0.32 18.01 13.31
C ARG A 109 1.56 18.44 14.10
N SER A 110 2.73 18.45 13.45
CA SER A 110 4.00 18.74 14.12
C SER A 110 4.13 20.19 14.55
N GLY A 111 3.43 21.10 13.88
CA GLY A 111 3.43 22.54 14.20
C GLY A 111 2.63 22.91 15.45
N GLY A 112 1.92 21.97 16.07
CA GLY A 112 1.02 22.26 17.19
C GLY A 112 -0.27 22.93 16.74
N THR A 113 -1.03 23.45 17.70
CA THR A 113 -2.31 24.15 17.47
C THR A 113 -2.24 25.58 17.99
N GLN A 114 -3.26 26.38 17.74
CA GLN A 114 -3.36 27.73 18.33
C GLN A 114 -3.38 27.71 19.87
N THR A 115 -3.73 26.58 20.49
CA THR A 115 -3.85 26.41 21.94
C THR A 115 -2.65 25.66 22.54
N TYR A 116 -2.06 24.72 21.80
CA TYR A 116 -0.99 23.84 22.27
C TYR A 116 0.27 24.04 21.42
N THR A 117 1.39 24.31 22.06
CA THR A 117 2.69 24.20 21.40
C THR A 117 2.96 22.77 20.92
N PRO A 118 3.90 22.54 20.00
CA PRO A 118 4.28 21.17 19.58
C PRO A 118 4.59 20.24 20.75
N ASP A 119 5.37 20.71 21.72
CA ASP A 119 5.80 19.91 22.89
C ASP A 119 4.63 19.60 23.85
N GLU A 120 3.72 20.55 24.06
CA GLU A 120 2.53 20.33 24.89
C GLU A 120 1.57 19.34 24.25
N LEU A 121 1.38 19.44 22.92
CA LEU A 121 0.56 18.50 22.18
C LEU A 121 1.15 17.09 22.22
N ASN A 122 2.47 16.95 21.97
CA ASN A 122 3.18 15.69 22.05
C ASN A 122 3.05 15.06 23.43
N ARG A 123 3.35 15.81 24.49
CA ARG A 123 3.23 15.32 25.88
C ARG A 123 1.81 14.89 26.22
N SER A 124 0.81 15.66 25.78
CA SER A 124 -0.59 15.32 26.05
C SER A 124 -1.03 14.01 25.40
N LEU A 125 -0.46 13.65 24.25
CA LEU A 125 -0.69 12.38 23.57
C LEU A 125 0.12 11.24 24.19
N GLU A 126 1.40 11.47 24.47
CA GLU A 126 2.30 10.49 25.08
C GLU A 126 1.81 10.03 26.46
N ASP A 127 1.36 10.96 27.31
CA ASP A 127 0.80 10.67 28.64
C ASP A 127 -0.42 9.73 28.59
N ARG A 128 -1.08 9.60 27.42
CA ARG A 128 -2.26 8.76 27.15
C ARG A 128 -1.99 7.57 26.25
N ALA A 129 -0.73 7.35 25.86
CA ALA A 129 -0.39 6.39 24.81
C ALA A 129 -1.27 6.54 23.54
N ALA A 130 -1.65 7.78 23.22
CA ALA A 130 -2.48 8.15 22.09
C ALA A 130 -1.64 8.72 20.93
N SER A 131 -2.19 8.68 19.73
CA SER A 131 -1.55 9.28 18.56
C SER A 131 -2.54 10.11 17.75
N ILE A 132 -2.01 11.15 17.11
CA ILE A 132 -2.68 11.91 16.05
C ILE A 132 -1.66 12.07 14.94
N GLU A 133 -2.03 11.70 13.72
CA GLU A 133 -1.17 11.81 12.55
C GLU A 133 -1.92 12.45 11.40
N THR A 134 -1.21 13.27 10.61
CA THR A 134 -1.76 13.94 9.43
C THR A 134 -0.83 13.75 8.24
N SER A 135 -1.40 13.57 7.06
CA SER A 135 -0.65 13.42 5.81
C SER A 135 -1.50 13.82 4.62
N ILE A 136 -0.86 14.25 3.54
CA ILE A 136 -1.50 14.50 2.26
C ILE A 136 -0.77 13.67 1.21
N GLY A 137 -1.52 12.83 0.52
CA GLY A 137 -1.04 12.06 -0.63
C GLY A 137 -1.63 12.60 -1.92
N THR A 138 -1.51 11.84 -3.00
CA THR A 138 -1.87 12.32 -4.35
C THR A 138 -3.35 12.69 -4.49
N SER A 139 -4.25 11.91 -3.90
CA SER A 139 -5.70 12.07 -4.11
C SER A 139 -6.49 12.45 -2.87
N ALA A 140 -5.89 12.45 -1.69
CA ALA A 140 -6.58 12.75 -0.43
C ALA A 140 -5.64 13.26 0.64
N ALA A 141 -6.13 14.18 1.48
CA ALA A 141 -5.56 14.41 2.80
C ALA A 141 -6.22 13.49 3.82
N THR A 142 -5.44 12.96 4.74
CA THR A 142 -5.91 12.11 5.83
C THR A 142 -5.39 12.60 7.17
N ALA A 143 -6.26 12.52 8.18
CA ALA A 143 -5.85 12.66 9.56
C ALA A 143 -6.43 11.49 10.35
N GLN A 144 -5.67 10.94 11.28
CA GLN A 144 -6.12 9.80 12.08
C GLN A 144 -5.70 9.97 13.53
N PHE A 145 -6.50 9.38 14.42
CA PHE A 145 -6.14 9.26 15.82
C PHE A 145 -6.36 7.84 16.32
N SER A 146 -5.64 7.49 17.37
CA SER A 146 -5.85 6.28 18.16
C SER A 146 -5.77 6.63 19.64
N ALA A 147 -6.71 6.12 20.43
CA ALA A 147 -6.79 6.36 21.87
C ALA A 147 -7.39 5.17 22.62
N LEU A 148 -7.03 5.00 23.86
CA LEU A 148 -7.78 4.14 24.76
C LEU A 148 -9.18 4.72 25.01
N THR A 149 -10.17 3.85 25.20
CA THR A 149 -11.58 4.26 25.43
C THR A 149 -11.73 5.35 26.50
N PRO A 150 -11.04 5.30 27.68
CA PRO A 150 -11.17 6.36 28.70
C PRO A 150 -10.63 7.72 28.26
N ASP A 151 -9.67 7.75 27.32
CA ASP A 151 -9.00 8.97 26.86
C ASP A 151 -9.62 9.56 25.57
N THR A 152 -10.64 8.88 25.02
CA THR A 152 -11.23 9.23 23.72
C THR A 152 -11.74 10.68 23.68
N ASP A 153 -12.38 11.17 24.74
CA ASP A 153 -12.93 12.54 24.75
C ASP A 153 -11.85 13.60 24.63
N GLU A 154 -10.75 13.43 25.35
CA GLU A 154 -9.61 14.36 25.28
C GLU A 154 -8.87 14.26 23.95
N VAL A 155 -8.63 13.04 23.45
CA VAL A 155 -7.93 12.85 22.18
C VAL A 155 -8.78 13.34 21.00
N LEU A 156 -10.10 13.14 21.02
CA LEU A 156 -11.01 13.70 20.03
C LEU A 156 -11.00 15.23 20.05
N ARG A 157 -10.93 15.85 21.22
CA ARG A 157 -10.79 17.30 21.37
C ARG A 157 -9.50 17.81 20.76
N LEU A 158 -8.35 17.13 21.04
CA LEU A 158 -7.05 17.45 20.45
C LEU A 158 -7.05 17.27 18.93
N PHE A 159 -7.65 16.17 18.46
CA PHE A 159 -7.81 15.88 17.03
C PHE A 159 -8.60 16.97 16.31
N ALA A 160 -9.72 17.41 16.90
CA ALA A 160 -10.49 18.51 16.36
C ALA A 160 -9.69 19.83 16.33
N GLN A 161 -8.81 20.09 17.30
CA GLN A 161 -7.95 21.27 17.28
C GLN A 161 -6.88 21.19 16.19
N VAL A 162 -6.24 20.03 16.00
CA VAL A 162 -5.28 19.81 14.90
C VAL A 162 -5.95 20.06 13.54
N LEU A 163 -7.19 19.58 13.37
CA LEU A 163 -7.93 19.75 12.12
C LEU A 163 -8.44 21.18 11.88
N ARG A 164 -8.81 21.90 12.94
CA ARG A 164 -9.51 23.19 12.84
C ARG A 164 -8.61 24.40 13.07
N GLN A 165 -7.56 24.24 13.84
CA GLN A 165 -6.73 25.35 14.35
C GLN A 165 -5.24 24.98 14.38
N PRO A 166 -4.66 24.42 13.28
CA PRO A 166 -3.24 24.17 13.23
C PRO A 166 -2.47 25.49 13.29
N ALA A 167 -1.35 25.52 14.03
CA ALA A 167 -0.56 26.72 14.19
C ALA A 167 0.40 26.99 13.02
N PHE A 168 0.74 25.96 12.25
CA PHE A 168 1.77 26.01 11.21
C PHE A 168 3.03 26.72 11.69
N ASN A 169 3.60 26.20 12.79
CA ASN A 169 4.77 26.80 13.45
C ASN A 169 5.94 26.90 12.47
N GLU A 170 6.56 28.08 12.37
CA GLU A 170 7.64 28.36 11.44
C GLU A 170 8.87 27.47 11.65
N GLN A 171 9.24 27.19 12.91
CA GLN A 171 10.40 26.33 13.19
C GLN A 171 10.16 24.90 12.74
N GLN A 172 8.91 24.40 12.89
CA GLN A 172 8.54 23.06 12.41
C GLN A 172 8.47 22.99 10.88
N LEU A 173 8.07 24.08 10.23
CA LEU A 173 8.15 24.18 8.76
C LEU A 173 9.60 24.10 8.29
N GLN A 174 10.52 24.88 8.89
CA GLN A 174 11.94 24.82 8.55
C GLN A 174 12.54 23.44 8.80
N LEU A 175 12.18 22.78 9.90
CA LEU A 175 12.62 21.41 10.18
C LEU A 175 12.11 20.43 9.12
N ALA A 176 10.84 20.52 8.73
CA ALA A 176 10.26 19.66 7.69
C ALA A 176 10.92 19.91 6.31
N LYS A 177 11.21 21.17 5.95
CA LYS A 177 11.98 21.49 4.74
C LYS A 177 13.37 20.86 4.76
N THR A 178 14.12 21.01 5.86
CA THR A 178 15.46 20.40 6.01
C THR A 178 15.42 18.89 5.87
N GLN A 179 14.37 18.23 6.37
CA GLN A 179 14.19 16.78 6.19
C GLN A 179 13.95 16.40 4.72
N LEU A 180 13.16 17.20 3.99
CA LEU A 180 12.92 17.00 2.57
C LEU A 180 14.18 17.29 1.73
N GLU A 181 14.95 18.31 2.06
CA GLU A 181 16.26 18.60 1.46
C GLU A 181 17.21 17.40 1.62
N GLY A 182 17.25 16.81 2.82
CA GLY A 182 18.00 15.59 3.08
C GLY A 182 17.48 14.38 2.28
N SER A 183 16.20 14.32 1.96
CA SER A 183 15.60 13.29 1.10
C SER A 183 15.96 13.51 -0.37
N ILE A 184 15.95 14.76 -0.84
CA ILE A 184 16.42 15.12 -2.19
C ILE A 184 17.89 14.73 -2.36
N ALA A 185 18.74 15.08 -1.40
CA ALA A 185 20.18 14.78 -1.45
C ALA A 185 20.48 13.28 -1.56
N ARG A 186 19.61 12.42 -1.08
CA ARG A 186 19.76 10.95 -1.07
C ARG A 186 18.82 10.21 -2.01
N ARG A 187 18.06 10.92 -2.85
CA ARG A 187 17.04 10.30 -3.72
C ARG A 187 17.58 9.33 -4.77
N ASN A 188 18.90 9.32 -4.96
CA ASN A 188 19.60 8.43 -5.88
C ASN A 188 20.41 7.33 -5.18
N ASP A 189 20.27 7.16 -3.86
CA ASP A 189 20.98 6.11 -3.11
C ASP A 189 20.43 4.71 -3.41
N SER A 190 19.15 4.61 -3.81
CA SER A 190 18.47 3.35 -4.14
C SER A 190 18.16 3.26 -5.62
N PRO A 191 18.63 2.21 -6.33
CA PRO A 191 18.26 1.97 -7.72
C PRO A 191 16.76 1.77 -7.95
N ASP A 192 16.04 1.20 -6.96
CA ASP A 192 14.58 1.00 -7.01
C ASP A 192 13.85 2.35 -6.96
N ASP A 193 14.31 3.29 -6.13
CA ASP A 193 13.72 4.62 -6.02
C ASP A 193 13.97 5.44 -7.28
N ILE A 194 15.17 5.34 -7.87
CA ILE A 194 15.47 5.93 -9.17
C ILE A 194 14.52 5.37 -10.23
N ALA A 195 14.43 4.03 -10.32
CA ALA A 195 13.59 3.37 -11.31
C ALA A 195 12.12 3.77 -11.17
N SER A 196 11.57 3.73 -9.96
CA SER A 196 10.17 4.08 -9.70
C SER A 196 9.85 5.53 -10.05
N ARG A 197 10.72 6.47 -9.67
CA ARG A 197 10.55 7.90 -9.92
C ARG A 197 10.62 8.23 -11.41
N GLU A 198 11.66 7.77 -12.08
CA GLU A 198 11.86 8.08 -13.50
C GLU A 198 10.83 7.35 -14.37
N PHE A 199 10.42 6.13 -13.99
CA PHE A 199 9.37 5.41 -14.70
C PHE A 199 8.01 6.15 -14.64
N GLN A 200 7.63 6.69 -13.48
CA GLN A 200 6.42 7.52 -13.38
C GLN A 200 6.48 8.76 -14.27
N LYS A 201 7.64 9.43 -14.35
CA LYS A 201 7.85 10.57 -15.26
C LYS A 201 7.72 10.16 -16.73
N LEU A 202 8.22 8.99 -17.10
CA LEU A 202 8.10 8.48 -18.47
C LEU A 202 6.64 8.17 -18.84
N ILE A 203 5.85 7.63 -17.90
CA ILE A 203 4.44 7.29 -18.16
C ILE A 203 3.55 8.53 -18.10
N TYR A 204 3.56 9.29 -16.99
CA TYR A 204 2.66 10.42 -16.79
C TYR A 204 3.17 11.76 -17.35
N GLY A 205 4.46 11.86 -17.68
CA GLY A 205 5.14 13.11 -18.02
C GLY A 205 5.75 13.77 -16.79
N ALA A 206 6.97 14.31 -16.92
CA ALA A 206 7.70 14.93 -15.82
C ALA A 206 6.96 16.12 -15.16
N GLU A 207 6.20 16.89 -15.96
CA GLU A 207 5.41 18.02 -15.50
C GLU A 207 4.03 17.65 -14.99
N SER A 208 3.66 16.37 -15.11
CA SER A 208 2.35 15.89 -14.66
C SER A 208 2.22 15.98 -13.14
N PRO A 209 1.07 16.42 -12.61
CA PRO A 209 0.78 16.37 -11.18
C PRO A 209 0.89 14.97 -10.55
N TYR A 210 0.92 13.93 -11.37
CA TYR A 210 1.05 12.54 -10.92
C TYR A 210 2.48 12.00 -10.94
N ALA A 211 3.46 12.81 -11.42
CA ALA A 211 4.86 12.39 -11.53
C ALA A 211 5.88 13.47 -11.15
N ARG A 212 5.43 14.69 -10.83
CA ARG A 212 6.30 15.77 -10.37
C ARG A 212 7.06 15.36 -9.11
N THR A 213 8.29 15.79 -9.00
CA THR A 213 9.14 15.55 -7.84
C THR A 213 9.48 16.86 -7.13
N VAL A 214 9.63 16.79 -5.81
CA VAL A 214 10.09 17.92 -5.00
C VAL A 214 11.54 18.23 -5.35
N GLU A 215 11.86 19.51 -5.56
CA GLU A 215 13.20 20.00 -5.84
C GLU A 215 13.58 21.11 -4.82
N TYR A 216 14.88 21.42 -4.70
CA TYR A 216 15.34 22.48 -3.79
C TYR A 216 14.64 23.81 -4.10
N GLU A 217 14.54 24.17 -5.39
CA GLU A 217 13.89 25.41 -5.84
C GLU A 217 12.41 25.46 -5.43
N THR A 218 11.66 24.36 -5.60
CA THR A 218 10.24 24.32 -5.22
C THR A 218 10.05 24.40 -3.71
N LEU A 219 10.97 23.78 -2.92
CA LEU A 219 10.95 23.90 -1.46
C LEU A 219 11.27 25.32 -0.98
N GLU A 220 12.26 25.98 -1.58
CA GLU A 220 12.62 27.34 -1.25
C GLU A 220 11.44 28.30 -1.47
N ALA A 221 10.68 28.10 -2.56
CA ALA A 221 9.53 28.92 -2.94
C ALA A 221 8.33 28.81 -1.99
N ILE A 222 8.29 27.80 -1.09
CA ILE A 222 7.18 27.58 -0.17
C ILE A 222 7.42 28.35 1.13
N ASP A 223 6.47 29.16 1.54
CA ASP A 223 6.47 29.82 2.84
C ASP A 223 5.30 29.38 3.73
N ARG A 224 5.25 29.89 4.96
CA ARG A 224 4.19 29.57 5.91
C ARG A 224 2.81 30.00 5.41
N GLN A 225 2.71 31.10 4.68
CA GLN A 225 1.43 31.59 4.16
C GLN A 225 0.84 30.63 3.13
N ASP A 226 1.68 30.01 2.31
CA ASP A 226 1.25 28.99 1.37
C ASP A 226 0.58 27.78 2.06
N LEU A 227 1.15 27.36 3.20
CA LEU A 227 0.55 26.27 3.99
C LEU A 227 -0.84 26.69 4.50
N ILE A 228 -0.96 27.90 5.00
CA ILE A 228 -2.23 28.45 5.51
C ILE A 228 -3.26 28.55 4.38
N ASP A 229 -2.87 29.05 3.22
CA ASP A 229 -3.77 29.23 2.07
C ASP A 229 -4.27 27.88 1.54
N PHE A 230 -3.37 26.89 1.39
CA PHE A 230 -3.73 25.54 1.00
C PHE A 230 -4.68 24.90 2.03
N TYR A 231 -4.37 25.02 3.31
CA TYR A 231 -5.22 24.50 4.38
C TYR A 231 -6.61 25.14 4.34
N GLN A 232 -6.72 26.47 4.27
CA GLN A 232 -7.99 27.19 4.25
C GLN A 232 -8.86 26.83 3.05
N GLN A 233 -8.23 26.49 1.92
CA GLN A 233 -8.93 26.11 0.70
C GLN A 233 -9.58 24.72 0.85
N TYR A 234 -8.91 23.75 1.44
CA TYR A 234 -9.33 22.36 1.36
C TYR A 234 -9.85 21.77 2.69
N PHE A 235 -9.39 22.28 3.84
CA PHE A 235 -9.78 21.75 5.15
C PHE A 235 -11.02 22.44 5.69
N VAL A 236 -12.14 22.13 5.09
CA VAL A 236 -13.46 22.64 5.44
C VAL A 236 -14.40 21.48 5.77
N PRO A 237 -15.38 21.66 6.71
CA PRO A 237 -16.21 20.55 7.19
C PRO A 237 -17.04 19.90 6.08
N ASN A 238 -17.56 20.69 5.14
CA ASN A 238 -18.31 20.17 3.99
C ASN A 238 -17.45 19.50 2.90
N ASN A 239 -16.14 19.34 3.14
CA ASN A 239 -15.18 18.53 2.37
C ASN A 239 -14.65 17.35 3.18
N MET A 240 -15.21 17.07 4.34
CA MET A 240 -14.67 16.07 5.28
C MET A 240 -15.57 14.84 5.37
N MET A 241 -14.96 13.67 5.30
CA MET A 241 -15.49 12.41 5.81
C MET A 241 -14.78 12.03 7.10
N LEU A 242 -15.53 11.55 8.10
CA LEU A 242 -14.99 11.13 9.39
C LEU A 242 -15.53 9.75 9.76
N GLY A 243 -14.63 8.77 9.87
CA GLY A 243 -14.97 7.42 10.32
C GLY A 243 -14.37 7.14 11.69
N LEU A 244 -15.15 6.52 12.58
CA LEU A 244 -14.67 6.03 13.86
C LEU A 244 -14.99 4.54 14.02
N VAL A 245 -14.03 3.81 14.56
CA VAL A 245 -14.17 2.39 14.93
C VAL A 245 -13.68 2.20 16.35
N GLY A 246 -14.38 1.42 17.15
CA GLY A 246 -13.90 1.03 18.46
C GLY A 246 -14.97 0.91 19.53
N ASP A 247 -14.53 0.88 20.78
CA ASP A 247 -15.37 0.66 21.96
C ASP A 247 -16.10 1.95 22.36
N PHE A 248 -17.24 2.16 21.74
CA PHE A 248 -18.14 3.27 22.06
C PHE A 248 -19.61 2.90 21.78
N ASP A 249 -20.52 3.67 22.35
CA ASP A 249 -21.93 3.68 21.97
C ASP A 249 -22.12 4.66 20.81
N PRO A 250 -22.68 4.22 19.65
CA PRO A 250 -22.82 5.09 18.48
C PRO A 250 -23.68 6.34 18.71
N ALA A 251 -24.73 6.27 19.54
CA ALA A 251 -25.59 7.41 19.82
C ALA A 251 -24.88 8.46 20.67
N GLN A 252 -24.11 8.02 21.67
CA GLN A 252 -23.29 8.91 22.49
C GLN A 252 -22.15 9.53 21.69
N MET A 253 -21.49 8.72 20.85
CA MET A 253 -20.41 9.20 19.99
C MET A 253 -20.92 10.24 19.00
N ARG A 254 -22.09 10.04 18.39
CA ARG A 254 -22.75 11.05 17.56
C ARG A 254 -22.90 12.38 18.28
N GLN A 255 -23.42 12.37 19.51
CA GLN A 255 -23.59 13.60 20.31
C GLN A 255 -22.23 14.28 20.58
N LYS A 256 -21.19 13.51 20.90
CA LYS A 256 -19.84 14.04 21.13
C LYS A 256 -19.27 14.70 19.86
N LEU A 257 -19.41 14.05 18.71
CA LEU A 257 -18.96 14.59 17.43
C LEU A 257 -19.72 15.88 17.06
N GLU A 258 -21.06 15.88 17.21
CA GLU A 258 -21.87 17.06 16.99
C GLU A 258 -21.45 18.22 17.91
N ALA A 259 -21.17 17.95 19.19
CA ALA A 259 -20.67 18.96 20.12
C ALA A 259 -19.27 19.48 19.76
N THR A 260 -18.38 18.60 19.28
CA THR A 260 -16.98 18.92 18.98
C THR A 260 -16.82 19.72 17.69
N PHE A 261 -17.63 19.44 16.68
CA PHE A 261 -17.46 20.01 15.34
C PHE A 261 -18.57 21.02 14.94
N ARG A 262 -19.59 21.25 15.77
CA ARG A 262 -20.73 22.14 15.49
C ARG A 262 -20.29 23.53 15.01
N ASP A 263 -19.30 24.10 15.67
CA ASP A 263 -18.87 25.48 15.43
C ASP A 263 -17.94 25.62 14.22
N TRP A 264 -17.58 24.51 13.58
CA TRP A 264 -16.77 24.55 12.37
C TRP A 264 -17.66 24.91 11.18
N GLN A 265 -17.49 26.12 10.66
CA GLN A 265 -18.36 26.67 9.64
C GLN A 265 -18.02 26.07 8.25
N PRO A 266 -19.02 25.61 7.50
CA PRO A 266 -18.80 25.13 6.13
C PRO A 266 -18.42 26.30 5.21
N ASN A 267 -17.65 25.98 4.18
CA ASN A 267 -17.42 26.92 3.08
C ASN A 267 -18.48 26.72 2.00
N PRO A 268 -19.50 27.58 1.88
CA PRO A 268 -20.57 27.43 0.90
C PRO A 268 -20.10 27.56 -0.54
N ASN A 269 -18.91 28.13 -0.77
CA ASN A 269 -18.30 28.30 -2.07
C ASN A 269 -17.31 27.19 -2.43
N PHE A 270 -17.11 26.22 -1.54
CA PHE A 270 -16.21 25.10 -1.83
C PHE A 270 -16.71 24.30 -3.01
N LYS A 271 -15.81 24.08 -3.95
CA LYS A 271 -16.02 23.19 -5.11
C LYS A 271 -14.82 22.27 -5.24
N HIS A 272 -15.09 21.02 -5.54
CA HIS A 272 -14.02 20.10 -5.90
C HIS A 272 -13.32 20.59 -7.17
N PRO A 273 -11.99 20.74 -7.15
CA PRO A 273 -11.27 21.11 -8.35
C PRO A 273 -11.37 20.00 -9.40
N PRO A 274 -11.34 20.35 -10.69
CA PRO A 274 -11.30 19.33 -11.76
C PRO A 274 -10.01 18.51 -11.62
N LEU A 275 -10.12 17.21 -11.89
CA LEU A 275 -8.96 16.33 -11.89
C LEU A 275 -8.05 16.65 -13.08
N PRO A 276 -6.71 16.69 -12.88
CA PRO A 276 -5.77 16.80 -13.97
C PRO A 276 -5.93 15.67 -14.97
N GLN A 277 -5.85 16.00 -16.26
CA GLN A 277 -5.93 15.00 -17.33
C GLN A 277 -4.67 14.15 -17.36
N VAL A 278 -4.82 12.89 -17.69
CA VAL A 278 -3.73 11.92 -17.81
C VAL A 278 -3.66 11.40 -19.23
N SER A 279 -2.47 11.41 -19.80
CA SER A 279 -2.15 10.75 -21.07
C SER A 279 -0.75 10.16 -20.98
N GLN A 280 -0.50 9.08 -21.72
CA GLN A 280 0.84 8.50 -21.77
C GLN A 280 1.80 9.47 -22.46
N SER A 281 2.95 9.68 -21.80
CA SER A 281 3.95 10.65 -22.29
C SER A 281 4.93 10.04 -23.26
N GLN A 282 5.39 8.81 -23.00
CA GLN A 282 6.36 8.08 -23.81
C GLN A 282 5.80 6.69 -24.14
N ALA A 283 6.12 6.13 -25.29
CA ALA A 283 5.63 4.83 -25.74
C ALA A 283 6.65 4.07 -26.55
N GLY A 284 6.82 2.78 -26.27
CA GLY A 284 7.65 1.87 -27.06
C GLY A 284 9.18 2.09 -26.95
N GLU A 285 9.62 3.07 -26.20
CA GLU A 285 11.02 3.48 -26.13
C GLU A 285 11.78 2.80 -25.00
N ILE A 286 13.13 2.76 -25.14
CA ILE A 286 14.05 2.19 -24.17
C ILE A 286 14.87 3.31 -23.55
N PHE A 287 14.87 3.36 -22.21
CA PHE A 287 15.58 4.34 -21.42
C PHE A 287 16.60 3.68 -20.50
N LEU A 288 17.70 4.38 -20.27
CA LEU A 288 18.79 3.94 -19.38
C LEU A 288 19.19 5.04 -18.41
N VAL A 289 19.16 4.73 -17.13
CA VAL A 289 19.92 5.46 -16.11
C VAL A 289 21.22 4.70 -15.86
N ASN A 290 22.34 5.25 -16.34
CA ASN A 290 23.64 4.59 -16.17
C ASN A 290 24.18 4.80 -14.76
N GLN A 291 24.40 3.71 -14.04
CA GLN A 291 24.94 3.65 -12.68
C GLN A 291 26.14 2.69 -12.64
N PRO A 292 27.36 3.18 -12.95
CA PRO A 292 28.56 2.33 -13.17
C PRO A 292 28.97 1.47 -11.97
N GLN A 293 28.54 1.85 -10.76
CA GLN A 293 28.84 1.12 -9.51
C GLN A 293 27.95 -0.11 -9.30
N LEU A 294 26.85 -0.26 -10.06
CA LEU A 294 25.92 -1.37 -9.88
C LEU A 294 26.41 -2.64 -10.58
N THR A 295 26.18 -3.77 -9.93
CA THR A 295 26.43 -5.13 -10.46
C THR A 295 25.13 -5.82 -10.90
N GLN A 296 24.00 -5.16 -10.66
CA GLN A 296 22.65 -5.60 -11.02
C GLN A 296 21.95 -4.49 -11.78
N SER A 297 21.03 -4.87 -12.65
CA SER A 297 20.12 -3.96 -13.31
C SER A 297 18.73 -4.06 -12.68
N ASN A 298 18.10 -2.91 -12.47
CA ASN A 298 16.70 -2.80 -12.15
C ASN A 298 15.92 -2.47 -13.42
N VAL A 299 15.00 -3.33 -13.80
CA VAL A 299 14.24 -3.23 -15.05
C VAL A 299 12.78 -2.94 -14.72
N LEU A 300 12.22 -1.89 -15.30
CA LEU A 300 10.79 -1.61 -15.33
C LEU A 300 10.29 -1.50 -16.77
N MET A 301 9.15 -2.11 -17.03
CA MET A 301 8.45 -2.06 -18.30
C MET A 301 6.99 -1.78 -18.07
N GLY A 302 6.33 -1.05 -18.95
CA GLY A 302 4.88 -0.85 -18.84
C GLY A 302 4.37 0.34 -19.63
N HIS A 303 3.10 0.59 -19.44
CA HIS A 303 2.34 1.65 -20.10
C HIS A 303 1.23 2.17 -19.19
N LEU A 304 0.52 3.22 -19.63
CA LEU A 304 -0.63 3.74 -18.91
C LEU A 304 -1.71 2.65 -18.80
N GLY A 305 -2.24 2.46 -17.60
CA GLY A 305 -3.26 1.48 -17.28
C GLY A 305 -4.66 2.09 -17.24
N GLY A 306 -5.51 1.59 -16.32
CA GLY A 306 -6.91 2.00 -16.19
C GLY A 306 -7.32 2.35 -14.77
N GLN A 307 -8.63 2.47 -14.58
CA GLN A 307 -9.27 2.79 -13.30
C GLN A 307 -10.07 1.60 -12.78
N LEU A 308 -10.39 1.65 -11.47
CA LEU A 308 -11.16 0.58 -10.82
C LEU A 308 -12.62 0.51 -11.28
N ASP A 309 -13.17 1.58 -11.82
CA ASP A 309 -14.54 1.64 -12.36
C ASP A 309 -14.68 1.01 -13.77
N SER A 310 -13.56 0.56 -14.35
CA SER A 310 -13.60 -0.21 -15.58
C SER A 310 -14.43 -1.49 -15.40
N PRO A 311 -15.34 -1.81 -16.32
CA PRO A 311 -16.09 -3.06 -16.29
C PRO A 311 -15.18 -4.30 -16.38
N ASP A 312 -13.96 -4.12 -16.89
CA ASP A 312 -12.95 -5.16 -17.07
C ASP A 312 -12.01 -5.33 -15.87
N PHE A 313 -12.18 -4.51 -14.83
CA PHE A 313 -11.30 -4.54 -13.66
C PHE A 313 -11.21 -5.93 -13.01
N PHE A 314 -12.31 -6.70 -12.98
CA PHE A 314 -12.34 -8.03 -12.38
C PHE A 314 -11.54 -9.05 -13.21
N ALA A 315 -11.71 -9.04 -14.53
CA ALA A 315 -10.94 -9.88 -15.44
C ALA A 315 -9.44 -9.51 -15.44
N LEU A 316 -9.12 -8.22 -15.38
CA LEU A 316 -7.75 -7.72 -15.24
C LEU A 316 -7.12 -8.14 -13.90
N SER A 317 -7.91 -8.22 -12.83
CA SER A 317 -7.43 -8.73 -11.54
C SER A 317 -7.09 -10.23 -11.60
N VAL A 318 -7.89 -11.03 -12.32
CA VAL A 318 -7.60 -12.44 -12.57
C VAL A 318 -6.36 -12.59 -13.46
N MET A 319 -6.24 -11.78 -14.51
CA MET A 319 -5.04 -11.74 -15.36
C MET A 319 -3.76 -11.45 -14.56
N ASN A 320 -3.82 -10.48 -13.63
CA ASN A 320 -2.71 -10.19 -12.73
C ASN A 320 -2.27 -11.42 -11.94
N GLU A 321 -3.21 -12.19 -11.43
CA GLU A 321 -2.89 -13.38 -10.64
C GLU A 321 -2.32 -14.51 -11.52
N VAL A 322 -2.78 -14.66 -12.77
CA VAL A 322 -2.18 -15.58 -13.74
C VAL A 322 -0.71 -15.22 -13.99
N LEU A 323 -0.38 -13.93 -14.05
CA LEU A 323 1.01 -13.48 -14.25
C LEU A 323 1.84 -13.63 -12.97
N ASN A 324 1.33 -13.16 -11.82
CA ASN A 324 2.09 -12.99 -10.57
C ASN A 324 1.81 -14.01 -9.48
N GLY A 325 0.69 -14.72 -9.51
CA GLY A 325 0.24 -15.61 -8.45
C GLY A 325 1.33 -16.59 -8.01
N LEU A 326 1.16 -17.17 -6.83
CA LEU A 326 2.04 -18.23 -6.35
C LEU A 326 2.00 -19.42 -7.34
N GLY A 327 3.02 -19.55 -8.18
CA GLY A 327 3.01 -20.45 -9.34
C GLY A 327 2.53 -19.77 -10.64
N GLY A 328 2.38 -18.45 -10.67
CA GLY A 328 2.07 -17.68 -11.87
C GLY A 328 3.16 -17.78 -12.95
N ARG A 329 2.83 -17.33 -14.15
CA ARG A 329 3.71 -17.49 -15.33
C ARG A 329 5.08 -16.86 -15.13
N LEU A 330 5.14 -15.62 -14.63
CA LEU A 330 6.41 -14.91 -14.42
C LEU A 330 7.30 -15.62 -13.39
N PHE A 331 6.71 -16.07 -12.29
CA PHE A 331 7.46 -16.81 -11.28
C PHE A 331 8.03 -18.11 -11.84
N ASN A 332 7.20 -18.89 -12.54
CA ASN A 332 7.60 -20.20 -13.06
C ASN A 332 8.61 -20.10 -14.20
N GLU A 333 8.36 -19.21 -15.17
CA GLU A 333 9.19 -19.10 -16.36
C GLU A 333 10.46 -18.30 -16.09
N VAL A 334 10.30 -17.05 -15.63
CA VAL A 334 11.40 -16.10 -15.57
C VAL A 334 12.30 -16.38 -14.38
N ARG A 335 11.72 -16.63 -13.20
CA ARG A 335 12.48 -16.89 -11.99
C ARG A 335 12.93 -18.34 -11.89
N SER A 336 12.00 -19.32 -11.97
CA SER A 336 12.32 -20.70 -11.61
C SER A 336 12.98 -21.46 -12.74
N ARG A 337 12.50 -21.33 -13.99
CA ARG A 337 13.04 -22.09 -15.13
C ARG A 337 14.29 -21.44 -15.71
N GLN A 338 14.25 -20.14 -15.94
CA GLN A 338 15.34 -19.41 -16.57
C GLN A 338 16.35 -18.82 -15.56
N GLY A 339 15.98 -18.65 -14.29
CA GLY A 339 16.86 -18.10 -13.25
C GLY A 339 17.31 -16.67 -13.51
N LEU A 340 16.52 -15.89 -14.25
CA LEU A 340 16.88 -14.55 -14.68
C LEU A 340 16.76 -13.52 -13.56
N ALA A 341 15.75 -13.65 -12.68
CA ALA A 341 15.50 -12.70 -11.62
C ALA A 341 15.12 -13.38 -10.30
N TYR A 342 15.52 -12.81 -9.17
CA TYR A 342 15.07 -13.26 -7.85
C TYR A 342 13.61 -12.83 -7.58
N SER A 343 13.27 -11.61 -7.97
CA SER A 343 11.93 -11.06 -7.90
C SER A 343 11.52 -10.59 -9.30
N VAL A 344 10.33 -10.99 -9.73
CA VAL A 344 9.76 -10.62 -11.03
C VAL A 344 8.26 -10.46 -10.85
N TYR A 345 7.69 -9.44 -11.49
CA TYR A 345 6.27 -9.12 -11.42
C TYR A 345 5.76 -8.47 -12.69
N GLY A 346 4.42 -8.49 -12.87
CA GLY A 346 3.71 -7.77 -13.93
C GLY A 346 2.29 -7.45 -13.45
N VAL A 347 2.02 -6.19 -13.08
CA VAL A 347 0.82 -5.79 -12.34
C VAL A 347 0.05 -4.71 -13.08
N TRP A 348 -1.22 -4.97 -13.37
CA TRP A 348 -2.19 -3.94 -13.71
C TRP A 348 -2.64 -3.20 -12.45
N SER A 349 -2.07 -2.03 -12.19
CA SER A 349 -2.31 -1.24 -10.99
C SER A 349 -3.37 -0.17 -11.24
N ALA A 350 -4.65 -0.54 -11.24
CA ALA A 350 -5.75 0.40 -11.39
C ALA A 350 -5.83 1.40 -10.22
N ARG A 351 -6.21 2.65 -10.49
CA ARG A 351 -6.45 3.70 -9.50
C ARG A 351 -7.94 4.05 -9.42
N TYR A 352 -8.34 4.77 -8.38
CA TYR A 352 -9.74 5.09 -8.15
C TYR A 352 -10.29 6.16 -9.09
N ASP A 353 -9.54 7.22 -9.33
CA ASP A 353 -10.03 8.45 -9.99
C ASP A 353 -9.10 8.99 -11.10
N TYR A 354 -8.04 8.26 -11.41
CA TYR A 354 -7.19 8.52 -12.56
C TYR A 354 -6.59 7.19 -13.07
N PRO A 355 -6.15 7.11 -14.33
CA PRO A 355 -5.53 5.89 -14.85
C PRO A 355 -4.28 5.51 -14.07
N GLY A 356 -4.23 4.27 -13.61
CA GLY A 356 -3.02 3.70 -13.04
C GLY A 356 -2.01 3.28 -14.10
N ILE A 357 -1.15 2.31 -13.80
CA ILE A 357 -0.08 1.84 -14.69
C ILE A 357 -0.14 0.31 -14.77
N PHE A 358 0.00 -0.26 -15.96
CA PHE A 358 0.54 -1.60 -16.08
C PHE A 358 2.06 -1.51 -15.91
N ILE A 359 2.59 -2.19 -14.92
CA ILE A 359 4.01 -2.19 -14.61
C ILE A 359 4.52 -3.60 -14.43
N ALA A 360 5.60 -3.94 -15.11
CA ALA A 360 6.30 -5.19 -14.99
C ALA A 360 7.80 -4.96 -14.80
N GLY A 361 8.49 -5.88 -14.13
CA GLY A 361 9.92 -5.74 -13.95
C GLY A 361 10.51 -6.68 -12.94
N GLY A 362 11.73 -6.36 -12.55
CA GLY A 362 12.51 -7.10 -11.57
C GLY A 362 13.97 -6.69 -11.55
N SER A 363 14.69 -7.19 -10.55
CA SER A 363 16.15 -7.03 -10.45
C SER A 363 16.87 -8.28 -10.98
N THR A 364 17.91 -8.06 -11.77
CA THR A 364 18.71 -9.14 -12.38
C THR A 364 20.19 -8.79 -12.39
N ARG A 365 21.05 -9.78 -12.64
CA ARG A 365 22.47 -9.54 -12.92
C ARG A 365 22.61 -8.73 -14.21
N SER A 366 23.62 -7.86 -14.30
CA SER A 366 23.79 -6.95 -15.45
C SER A 366 23.80 -7.70 -16.80
N GLU A 367 24.48 -8.84 -16.91
CA GLU A 367 24.53 -9.67 -18.11
C GLU A 367 23.20 -10.36 -18.47
N ALA A 368 22.26 -10.43 -17.54
CA ALA A 368 20.93 -11.01 -17.76
C ALA A 368 19.84 -9.96 -18.03
N THR A 369 20.20 -8.68 -18.16
CA THR A 369 19.24 -7.58 -18.35
C THR A 369 18.40 -7.75 -19.61
N VAL A 370 19.02 -7.92 -20.76
CA VAL A 370 18.32 -8.12 -22.05
C VAL A 370 17.54 -9.44 -22.06
N PRO A 371 18.11 -10.58 -21.63
CA PRO A 371 17.36 -11.82 -21.47
C PRO A 371 16.11 -11.67 -20.58
N LEU A 372 16.16 -10.92 -19.46
CA LEU A 372 15.00 -10.66 -18.60
C LEU A 372 13.91 -9.90 -19.36
N ILE A 373 14.26 -8.81 -20.05
CA ILE A 373 13.32 -8.01 -20.84
C ILE A 373 12.63 -8.85 -21.91
N GLN A 374 13.41 -9.68 -22.62
CA GLN A 374 12.88 -10.59 -23.64
C GLN A 374 11.94 -11.64 -23.06
N ALA A 375 12.30 -12.22 -21.90
CA ALA A 375 11.45 -13.19 -21.22
C ALA A 375 10.11 -12.57 -20.77
N LEU A 376 10.13 -11.33 -20.24
CA LEU A 376 8.90 -10.60 -19.89
C LEU A 376 8.01 -10.36 -21.12
N ARG A 377 8.59 -9.86 -22.22
CA ARG A 377 7.84 -9.65 -23.48
C ARG A 377 7.24 -10.96 -23.98
N GLN A 378 8.01 -12.05 -23.95
CA GLN A 378 7.52 -13.37 -24.37
C GLN A 378 6.31 -13.86 -23.56
N GLU A 379 6.30 -13.62 -22.24
CA GLU A 379 5.16 -14.00 -21.40
C GLU A 379 3.93 -13.14 -21.68
N PHE A 380 4.11 -11.84 -21.96
CA PHE A 380 3.00 -10.96 -22.35
C PHE A 380 2.44 -11.35 -23.71
N ASP A 381 3.28 -11.57 -24.69
CA ASP A 381 2.86 -12.11 -26.00
C ASP A 381 2.14 -13.45 -25.86
N GLY A 382 2.64 -14.29 -24.97
CA GLY A 382 2.06 -15.61 -24.69
C GLY A 382 0.64 -15.54 -24.15
N ILE A 383 0.34 -14.62 -23.21
CA ILE A 383 -1.02 -14.46 -22.67
C ILE A 383 -1.95 -13.73 -23.63
N ILE A 384 -1.42 -12.87 -24.51
CA ILE A 384 -2.16 -12.20 -25.59
C ILE A 384 -2.56 -13.19 -26.69
N GLN A 385 -1.64 -14.07 -27.08
CA GLN A 385 -1.83 -14.94 -28.25
C GLN A 385 -2.56 -16.26 -27.94
N LYS A 386 -2.46 -16.74 -26.70
CA LYS A 386 -2.99 -18.06 -26.33
C LYS A 386 -3.89 -17.95 -25.09
N PRO A 387 -5.08 -18.56 -25.12
CA PRO A 387 -5.94 -18.66 -23.96
C PRO A 387 -5.18 -19.31 -22.77
N ILE A 388 -5.51 -18.88 -21.59
CA ILE A 388 -5.05 -19.55 -20.35
C ILE A 388 -5.74 -20.90 -20.20
N THR A 389 -5.15 -21.79 -19.44
CA THR A 389 -5.75 -23.09 -19.14
C THR A 389 -6.82 -22.98 -18.05
N ALA A 390 -7.73 -23.95 -17.98
CA ALA A 390 -8.71 -24.03 -16.89
C ALA A 390 -8.04 -24.14 -15.51
N GLN A 391 -6.84 -24.75 -15.43
CA GLN A 391 -6.09 -24.86 -14.19
C GLN A 391 -5.51 -23.49 -13.78
N GLU A 392 -4.96 -22.71 -14.71
CA GLU A 392 -4.48 -21.34 -14.43
C GLU A 392 -5.64 -20.44 -13.97
N LEU A 393 -6.80 -20.50 -14.65
CA LEU A 393 -7.98 -19.74 -14.26
C LEU A 393 -8.43 -20.10 -12.84
N ALA A 394 -8.55 -21.38 -12.52
CA ALA A 394 -8.97 -21.82 -11.18
C ALA A 394 -8.00 -21.36 -10.10
N ALA A 395 -6.69 -21.56 -10.32
CA ALA A 395 -5.65 -21.14 -9.38
C ALA A 395 -5.63 -19.60 -9.20
N ALA A 396 -5.81 -18.83 -10.28
CA ALA A 396 -5.86 -17.38 -10.20
C ALA A 396 -7.10 -16.88 -9.44
N LYS A 397 -8.27 -17.42 -9.71
CA LYS A 397 -9.48 -17.09 -8.93
C LYS A 397 -9.32 -17.40 -7.45
N ASP A 398 -8.81 -18.60 -7.13
CA ASP A 398 -8.54 -18.99 -5.75
C ASP A 398 -7.54 -18.04 -5.09
N GLY A 399 -6.48 -17.65 -5.78
CA GLY A 399 -5.48 -16.69 -5.28
C GLY A 399 -6.09 -15.33 -4.96
N VAL A 400 -6.86 -14.76 -5.89
CA VAL A 400 -7.55 -13.48 -5.71
C VAL A 400 -8.56 -13.54 -4.56
N LEU A 401 -9.43 -14.56 -4.53
CA LEU A 401 -10.50 -14.66 -3.53
C LEU A 401 -9.97 -15.01 -2.15
N ASN A 402 -8.95 -15.87 -2.05
CA ASN A 402 -8.31 -16.17 -0.77
C ASN A 402 -7.59 -14.94 -0.18
N SER A 403 -6.94 -14.13 -1.03
CA SER A 403 -6.30 -12.90 -0.56
C SER A 403 -7.32 -11.80 -0.19
N PHE A 404 -8.48 -11.81 -0.83
CA PHE A 404 -9.53 -10.82 -0.63
C PHE A 404 -10.06 -10.77 0.82
N VAL A 405 -10.25 -11.91 1.48
CA VAL A 405 -10.78 -11.97 2.85
C VAL A 405 -9.88 -11.28 3.88
N PHE A 406 -8.57 -11.19 3.62
CA PHE A 406 -7.64 -10.49 4.49
C PHE A 406 -7.88 -8.97 4.56
N ASN A 407 -8.62 -8.41 3.59
CA ASN A 407 -9.00 -7.00 3.61
C ASN A 407 -10.09 -6.65 4.64
N PHE A 408 -10.69 -7.65 5.29
CA PHE A 408 -11.84 -7.51 6.22
C PHE A 408 -11.57 -8.11 7.60
N GLN A 409 -10.31 -8.43 7.91
CA GLN A 409 -9.96 -9.02 9.20
C GLN A 409 -10.18 -8.07 10.39
N GLN A 410 -10.10 -6.77 10.14
CA GLN A 410 -10.31 -5.75 11.18
C GLN A 410 -11.43 -4.79 10.76
N PRO A 411 -12.33 -4.43 11.70
CA PRO A 411 -13.40 -3.46 11.46
C PRO A 411 -12.90 -2.12 10.90
N SER A 412 -11.72 -1.65 11.34
CA SER A 412 -11.09 -0.43 10.84
C SER A 412 -10.70 -0.50 9.35
N GLN A 413 -10.27 -1.65 8.87
CA GLN A 413 -9.96 -1.87 7.44
C GLN A 413 -11.25 -1.83 6.61
N THR A 414 -12.31 -2.48 7.12
CA THR A 414 -13.63 -2.49 6.48
C THR A 414 -14.18 -1.07 6.38
N LEU A 415 -14.22 -0.32 7.49
CA LEU A 415 -14.72 1.05 7.49
C LEU A 415 -13.90 1.97 6.58
N SER A 416 -12.59 1.87 6.61
CA SER A 416 -11.70 2.65 5.72
C SER A 416 -11.98 2.38 4.24
N ARG A 417 -12.34 1.15 3.88
CA ARG A 417 -12.69 0.78 2.52
C ARG A 417 -14.05 1.34 2.10
N LEU A 418 -15.07 1.23 2.96
CA LEU A 418 -16.39 1.82 2.73
C LEU A 418 -16.31 3.34 2.55
N MET A 419 -15.58 4.02 3.44
CA MET A 419 -15.31 5.45 3.32
C MET A 419 -14.64 5.80 1.98
N ARG A 420 -13.68 4.99 1.55
CA ARG A 420 -12.98 5.21 0.28
C ARG A 420 -13.90 5.03 -0.92
N TYR A 421 -14.79 4.04 -0.91
CA TYR A 421 -15.79 3.90 -1.97
C TYR A 421 -16.72 5.09 -2.02
N THR A 422 -17.24 5.53 -0.88
CA THR A 422 -18.06 6.75 -0.83
C THR A 422 -17.29 7.99 -1.30
N TYR A 423 -16.01 8.10 -0.93
CA TYR A 423 -15.14 9.21 -1.31
C TYR A 423 -14.95 9.34 -2.82
N TYR A 424 -14.78 8.21 -3.50
CA TYR A 424 -14.59 8.16 -4.95
C TYR A 424 -15.89 7.92 -5.75
N GLY A 425 -17.05 7.84 -5.08
CA GLY A 425 -18.34 7.66 -5.74
C GLY A 425 -18.62 6.24 -6.23
N TYR A 426 -17.92 5.23 -5.67
CA TYR A 426 -18.17 3.83 -5.95
C TYR A 426 -19.41 3.32 -5.22
N PRO A 427 -20.10 2.28 -5.74
CA PRO A 427 -21.21 1.65 -5.05
C PRO A 427 -20.80 1.10 -3.67
N GLU A 428 -21.71 1.17 -2.69
CA GLU A 428 -21.46 0.62 -1.35
C GLU A 428 -21.15 -0.88 -1.38
N ASP A 429 -21.79 -1.61 -2.31
CA ASP A 429 -21.59 -3.04 -2.50
C ASP A 429 -20.43 -3.39 -3.46
N PHE A 430 -19.59 -2.43 -3.85
CA PHE A 430 -18.46 -2.64 -4.78
C PHE A 430 -17.55 -3.80 -4.33
N ILE A 431 -17.40 -3.97 -3.04
CA ILE A 431 -16.74 -5.10 -2.40
C ILE A 431 -17.32 -6.45 -2.90
N PHE A 432 -18.65 -6.60 -2.88
CA PHE A 432 -19.33 -7.82 -3.30
C PHE A 432 -19.40 -7.93 -4.83
N GLN A 433 -19.44 -6.78 -5.53
CA GLN A 433 -19.33 -6.76 -6.99
C GLN A 433 -17.97 -7.29 -7.43
N TYR A 434 -16.89 -6.93 -6.71
CA TYR A 434 -15.55 -7.44 -6.97
C TYR A 434 -15.49 -8.97 -6.84
N GLN A 435 -15.98 -9.51 -5.72
CA GLN A 435 -16.00 -10.95 -5.50
C GLN A 435 -16.78 -11.68 -6.59
N ARG A 436 -18.03 -11.25 -6.87
CA ARG A 436 -18.87 -11.84 -7.93
C ARG A 436 -18.26 -11.72 -9.31
N GLY A 437 -17.62 -10.58 -9.61
CA GLY A 437 -16.95 -10.35 -10.88
C GLY A 437 -15.76 -11.27 -11.11
N VAL A 438 -14.93 -11.47 -10.08
CA VAL A 438 -13.82 -12.43 -10.13
C VAL A 438 -14.35 -13.87 -10.29
N GLU A 439 -15.37 -14.26 -9.53
CA GLU A 439 -16.00 -15.58 -9.66
C GLU A 439 -16.58 -15.82 -11.05
N ALA A 440 -17.18 -14.82 -11.67
CA ALA A 440 -17.78 -14.89 -12.98
C ALA A 440 -16.78 -14.87 -14.15
N THR A 441 -15.55 -14.39 -13.94
CA THR A 441 -14.53 -14.23 -14.99
C THR A 441 -14.25 -15.59 -15.68
N THR A 442 -14.22 -15.58 -17.00
CA THR A 442 -13.97 -16.75 -17.86
C THR A 442 -12.58 -16.73 -18.49
N ILE A 443 -12.18 -17.82 -19.16
CA ILE A 443 -10.94 -17.88 -19.95
C ILE A 443 -11.00 -16.84 -21.09
N GLU A 444 -12.16 -16.71 -21.72
CA GLU A 444 -12.42 -15.79 -22.80
C GLU A 444 -12.30 -14.32 -22.33
N ASP A 445 -12.75 -14.01 -21.10
CA ASP A 445 -12.60 -12.68 -20.51
C ASP A 445 -11.14 -12.35 -20.29
N VAL A 446 -10.35 -13.26 -19.71
CA VAL A 446 -8.91 -13.06 -19.50
C VAL A 446 -8.18 -12.88 -20.82
N GLN A 447 -8.53 -13.69 -21.85
CA GLN A 447 -7.96 -13.56 -23.18
C GLN A 447 -8.29 -12.21 -23.82
N ARG A 448 -9.55 -11.77 -23.73
CA ARG A 448 -10.01 -10.51 -24.26
C ARG A 448 -9.31 -9.32 -23.59
N VAL A 449 -9.25 -9.29 -22.26
CA VAL A 449 -8.59 -8.19 -21.57
C VAL A 449 -7.07 -8.19 -21.80
N ALA A 450 -6.44 -9.35 -21.94
CA ALA A 450 -5.03 -9.41 -22.32
C ALA A 450 -4.80 -8.79 -23.71
N GLN A 451 -5.67 -9.08 -24.68
CA GLN A 451 -5.58 -8.52 -26.03
C GLN A 451 -5.90 -7.02 -26.11
N GLU A 452 -6.81 -6.54 -25.26
CA GLU A 452 -7.28 -5.16 -25.30
C GLU A 452 -6.36 -4.22 -24.50
N TYR A 453 -5.84 -4.68 -23.36
CA TYR A 453 -5.18 -3.82 -22.38
C TYR A 453 -3.67 -4.04 -22.29
N LEU A 454 -3.13 -5.20 -22.63
CA LEU A 454 -1.68 -5.37 -22.73
C LEU A 454 -1.23 -4.94 -24.12
N GLN A 455 -0.45 -3.89 -24.16
CA GLN A 455 0.02 -3.25 -25.40
C GLN A 455 1.55 -3.27 -25.44
N PRO A 456 2.21 -4.41 -25.81
CA PRO A 456 3.66 -4.56 -25.73
C PRO A 456 4.43 -3.48 -26.52
N GLU A 457 3.89 -3.00 -27.62
CA GLU A 457 4.46 -1.94 -28.47
C GLU A 457 4.42 -0.55 -27.82
N GLU A 458 3.48 -0.32 -26.89
CA GLU A 458 3.37 0.92 -26.15
C GLU A 458 4.20 0.91 -24.84
N MET A 459 4.76 -0.25 -24.49
CA MET A 459 5.50 -0.39 -23.24
C MET A 459 6.82 0.37 -23.29
N VAL A 460 6.93 1.35 -22.40
CA VAL A 460 8.22 1.97 -22.06
C VAL A 460 9.08 0.95 -21.32
N THR A 461 10.35 0.88 -21.65
CA THR A 461 11.34 0.07 -20.91
C THR A 461 12.37 0.98 -20.27
N LEU A 462 12.48 0.95 -18.93
CA LEU A 462 13.51 1.67 -18.18
C LEU A 462 14.46 0.67 -17.52
N VAL A 463 15.76 0.91 -17.70
CA VAL A 463 16.83 0.16 -17.03
C VAL A 463 17.65 1.11 -16.17
N VAL A 464 17.82 0.77 -14.89
CA VAL A 464 18.79 1.41 -14.00
C VAL A 464 19.90 0.40 -13.75
N GLY A 465 21.12 0.65 -14.27
CA GLY A 465 22.19 -0.34 -14.20
C GLY A 465 23.51 0.15 -14.79
N ASN A 466 24.52 -0.72 -14.80
CA ASN A 466 25.81 -0.43 -15.37
C ASN A 466 25.84 -0.79 -16.86
N GLN A 467 25.82 0.22 -17.73
CA GLN A 467 25.78 0.06 -19.17
C GLN A 467 26.89 -0.86 -19.71
N ASP A 468 28.10 -0.75 -19.17
CA ASP A 468 29.27 -1.49 -19.64
C ASP A 468 29.23 -2.98 -19.28
N GLN A 469 28.35 -3.38 -18.35
CA GLN A 469 28.17 -4.76 -17.91
C GLN A 469 26.92 -5.43 -18.50
N ILE A 470 26.11 -4.69 -19.27
CA ILE A 470 24.92 -5.24 -19.94
C ILE A 470 25.36 -5.87 -21.27
N ASP A 471 25.26 -7.21 -21.33
CA ASP A 471 25.62 -7.99 -22.51
C ASP A 471 24.58 -9.09 -22.78
N PRO A 472 23.89 -9.10 -23.97
CA PRO A 472 24.03 -8.14 -25.06
C PRO A 472 23.58 -6.73 -24.68
N PRO A 473 23.99 -5.68 -25.39
CA PRO A 473 23.64 -4.30 -25.09
C PRO A 473 22.16 -4.04 -25.32
N LEU A 474 21.57 -3.03 -24.60
CA LEU A 474 20.16 -2.67 -24.69
C LEU A 474 19.70 -2.34 -26.12
N SER A 475 20.60 -1.82 -26.97
CA SER A 475 20.33 -1.55 -28.39
C SER A 475 19.95 -2.81 -29.19
N ALA A 476 20.20 -4.01 -28.68
CA ALA A 476 19.72 -5.25 -29.30
C ALA A 476 18.23 -5.51 -29.14
N LEU A 477 17.52 -4.71 -28.33
CA LEU A 477 16.08 -4.83 -28.08
C LEU A 477 15.21 -4.00 -29.04
N SER A 478 15.83 -3.13 -29.84
CA SER A 478 15.16 -2.19 -30.73
C SER A 478 15.73 -2.33 -32.15
N GLU A 479 14.88 -2.25 -33.18
CA GLU A 479 15.30 -2.37 -34.58
C GLU A 479 16.22 -1.23 -35.03
N ASP A 480 16.01 -0.02 -34.49
CA ASP A 480 16.82 1.16 -34.76
C ASP A 480 17.99 1.33 -33.76
N GLY A 481 18.06 0.46 -32.75
CA GLY A 481 19.09 0.48 -31.71
C GLY A 481 18.98 1.67 -30.75
N GLY A 482 17.88 2.41 -30.77
CA GLY A 482 17.65 3.60 -29.96
C GLY A 482 17.57 3.28 -28.47
N VAL A 483 18.46 3.89 -27.67
CA VAL A 483 18.43 3.88 -26.21
C VAL A 483 18.65 5.32 -25.73
N THR A 484 17.67 5.86 -24.99
CA THR A 484 17.73 7.22 -24.47
C THR A 484 18.32 7.23 -23.06
N ALA A 485 19.41 7.96 -22.85
CA ALA A 485 19.99 8.14 -21.52
C ALA A 485 19.18 9.16 -20.71
N ILE A 486 18.92 8.82 -19.44
CA ILE A 486 18.32 9.75 -18.47
C ILE A 486 19.38 10.21 -17.50
N ASP A 487 19.53 11.52 -17.38
CA ASP A 487 20.37 12.15 -16.37
C ASP A 487 19.54 12.32 -15.07
N VAL A 488 20.03 11.75 -14.00
CA VAL A 488 19.42 11.82 -12.66
C VAL A 488 20.24 12.66 -11.70
N THR A 489 21.18 13.47 -12.21
CA THR A 489 22.00 14.36 -11.39
C THR A 489 21.11 15.24 -10.52
N ILE A 490 21.39 15.27 -9.23
CA ILE A 490 20.68 16.13 -8.28
C ILE A 490 21.22 17.53 -8.44
N PRO A 491 20.37 18.56 -8.70
CA PRO A 491 20.82 19.94 -8.75
C PRO A 491 21.52 20.36 -7.45
N GLU A 492 22.51 21.22 -7.54
CA GLU A 492 23.13 21.80 -6.35
C GLU A 492 22.12 22.71 -5.63
N GLN A 493 22.17 22.69 -4.31
CA GLN A 493 21.41 23.62 -3.48
C GLN A 493 21.98 25.03 -3.69
N SER A 494 21.12 25.99 -4.06
CA SER A 494 21.51 27.38 -4.36
C SER A 494 21.87 28.17 -3.10
#